data_6c5652041c691ab019b9cb4016ac37ea
#
_entry.id   6c5652041c691ab019b9cb4016ac37ea
#
_cell.length_a   1.000
_cell.length_b   1.000
_cell.length_c   1.000
_cell.angle_alpha   90.00
_cell.angle_beta   90.00
_cell.angle_gamma   90.00
#
_symmetry.space_group_name_H-M   'P 1'
#
loop_
_entity.id
_entity.type
_entity.pdbx_description
1 polymer ?
#
loop_
_entity_poly.entity_id
_entity_poly.type
_entity_poly.pdbx_seq_one_letter_code
_entity_poly.pdbx_strand_id
1 'polypeptide(L)'
;MTEREKMLAGQLYDCGDAELLTQWHKAKDLARNYNQTDSLDAAEKRKNSEXASWRKRXKPVDYRTVLCRLWKQYLFREXLRSKYELHFLDDNIIRIGDNALIAPNVQIYTAFHPTNAVERFGEPKADGSFEFCKTKTAPVIIGDNVWIGGGAIILPGVTIGNNVVIGAGSVVTKDIPDNVIAVGNPCRVIKENK
;
A
#
# COMPACT_ATOMS: atom_id res chain seq x y z
N MET A 1 11.44 -20.92 -7.14
CA MET A 1 10.72 -19.64 -6.92
C MET A 1 11.73 -18.60 -6.46
N THR A 2 11.75 -17.44 -7.12
CA THR A 2 12.54 -16.29 -6.70
C THR A 2 11.93 -15.69 -5.42
N GLU A 3 12.70 -14.88 -4.71
CA GLU A 3 12.18 -14.19 -3.53
C GLU A 3 11.01 -13.26 -3.91
N ARG A 4 11.05 -12.68 -5.11
CA ARG A 4 9.95 -11.88 -5.65
C ARG A 4 8.68 -12.72 -5.89
N GLU A 5 8.82 -13.93 -6.42
CA GLU A 5 7.67 -14.84 -6.62
C GLU A 5 7.05 -15.24 -5.28
N LYS A 6 7.88 -15.58 -4.28
CA LYS A 6 7.41 -15.87 -2.91
C LYS A 6 6.65 -14.67 -2.31
N MET A 7 7.23 -13.48 -2.45
CA MET A 7 6.61 -12.23 -1.98
C MET A 7 5.20 -12.05 -2.54
N LEU A 8 5.05 -12.17 -3.86
CA LEU A 8 3.75 -12.01 -4.52
C LEU A 8 2.77 -13.13 -4.20
N ALA A 9 3.27 -14.32 -3.87
CA ALA A 9 2.44 -15.45 -3.44
C ALA A 9 2.09 -15.40 -1.94
N GLY A 10 2.54 -14.39 -1.19
CA GLY A 10 2.29 -14.27 0.24
C GLY A 10 3.09 -15.28 1.10
N GLN A 11 4.08 -15.91 0.52
CA GLN A 11 4.96 -16.85 1.24
C GLN A 11 6.05 -16.10 1.99
N LEU A 12 6.69 -16.79 2.92
CA LEU A 12 7.83 -16.23 3.65
C LEU A 12 8.99 -16.00 2.67
N TYR A 13 9.49 -14.76 2.63
CA TYR A 13 10.57 -14.38 1.70
C TYR A 13 11.63 -13.55 2.41
N ASP A 14 12.80 -13.48 1.80
CA ASP A 14 13.91 -12.64 2.26
C ASP A 14 13.80 -11.26 1.63
N CYS A 15 13.43 -10.27 2.41
CA CYS A 15 13.30 -8.89 1.93
C CYS A 15 14.66 -8.19 1.71
N GLY A 16 15.77 -8.85 2.07
CA GLY A 16 17.12 -8.40 1.75
C GLY A 16 17.67 -8.90 0.41
N ASP A 17 16.86 -9.62 -0.37
CA ASP A 17 17.24 -10.12 -1.69
C ASP A 17 17.70 -8.99 -2.63
N ALA A 18 18.77 -9.22 -3.40
CA ALA A 18 19.40 -8.19 -4.24
C ALA A 18 18.46 -7.62 -5.31
N GLU A 19 17.59 -8.47 -5.91
CA GLU A 19 16.59 -7.98 -6.88
C GLU A 19 15.59 -7.04 -6.20
N LEU A 20 15.08 -7.45 -5.04
CA LEU A 20 14.09 -6.67 -4.28
C LEU A 20 14.70 -5.36 -3.79
N LEU A 21 15.92 -5.36 -3.28
CA LEU A 21 16.62 -4.14 -2.86
C LEU A 21 16.83 -3.17 -4.02
N THR A 22 17.21 -3.70 -5.20
CA THR A 22 17.36 -2.87 -6.41
C THR A 22 16.04 -2.20 -6.79
N GLN A 23 14.93 -2.96 -6.75
CA GLN A 23 13.60 -2.42 -7.03
C GLN A 23 13.22 -1.35 -6.00
N TRP A 24 13.52 -1.58 -4.72
CA TRP A 24 13.24 -0.64 -3.64
C TRP A 24 13.96 0.71 -3.82
N HIS A 25 15.26 0.65 -4.13
CA HIS A 25 16.02 1.88 -4.38
C HIS A 25 15.45 2.66 -5.57
N LYS A 26 15.15 1.95 -6.67
CA LYS A 26 14.55 2.55 -7.86
C LYS A 26 13.19 3.20 -7.54
N ALA A 27 12.36 2.53 -6.74
CA ALA A 27 11.05 3.08 -6.34
C ALA A 27 11.21 4.35 -5.51
N LYS A 28 12.17 4.38 -4.58
CA LYS A 28 12.48 5.58 -3.79
C LYS A 28 12.89 6.76 -4.66
N ASP A 29 13.73 6.52 -5.66
CA ASP A 29 14.17 7.58 -6.58
C ASP A 29 13.01 8.12 -7.41
N LEU A 30 12.15 7.23 -7.92
CA LEU A 30 10.96 7.62 -8.67
C LEU A 30 9.98 8.44 -7.80
N ALA A 31 9.75 7.99 -6.57
CA ALA A 31 8.87 8.69 -5.64
C ALA A 31 9.45 10.08 -5.28
N ARG A 32 10.76 10.16 -5.05
CA ARG A 32 11.43 11.44 -4.79
C ARG A 32 11.25 12.39 -5.97
N ASN A 33 11.52 11.92 -7.20
CA ASN A 33 11.39 12.74 -8.40
C ASN A 33 9.94 13.23 -8.59
N TYR A 34 8.97 12.33 -8.42
CA TYR A 34 7.55 12.68 -8.49
C TYR A 34 7.19 13.76 -7.46
N ASN A 35 7.62 13.60 -6.22
CA ASN A 35 7.30 14.53 -5.13
C ASN A 35 7.97 15.90 -5.30
N GLN A 36 9.11 15.96 -5.98
CA GLN A 36 9.85 17.21 -6.26
C GLN A 36 9.35 17.92 -7.52
N THR A 37 8.54 17.27 -8.36
CA THR A 37 7.97 17.88 -9.56
C THR A 37 6.98 18.98 -9.18
N ASP A 38 7.06 20.13 -9.81
CA ASP A 38 6.15 21.26 -9.57
C ASP A 38 4.69 20.79 -9.70
N SER A 39 3.84 21.25 -8.78
CA SER A 39 2.43 20.84 -8.74
C SER A 39 1.65 21.23 -10.02
N LEU A 40 2.10 22.27 -10.71
CA LEU A 40 1.46 22.73 -11.96
C LEU A 40 2.00 21.99 -13.19
N ASP A 41 3.11 21.24 -13.08
CA ASP A 41 3.68 20.49 -14.21
C ASP A 41 3.04 19.11 -14.34
N ALA A 42 1.82 19.10 -14.85
CA ALA A 42 1.07 17.88 -15.06
C ALA A 42 1.74 16.94 -16.09
N ALA A 43 2.48 17.47 -17.06
CA ALA A 43 3.17 16.66 -18.07
C ALA A 43 4.33 15.87 -17.46
N GLU A 44 5.18 16.52 -16.68
CA GLU A 44 6.32 15.86 -16.02
C GLU A 44 5.82 14.88 -14.93
N LYS A 45 4.78 15.25 -14.19
CA LYS A 45 4.15 14.32 -13.23
C LYS A 45 3.62 13.06 -13.92
N ARG A 46 2.97 13.21 -15.07
CA ARG A 46 2.51 12.06 -15.86
C ARG A 46 3.68 11.19 -16.29
N LYS A 47 4.74 11.76 -16.84
CA LYS A 47 5.95 11.04 -17.26
C LYS A 47 6.56 10.27 -16.07
N ASN A 48 6.70 10.90 -14.92
CA ASN A 48 7.23 10.27 -13.72
C ASN A 48 6.33 9.14 -13.23
N SER A 49 5.01 9.26 -13.33
CA SER A 49 4.08 8.20 -12.96
C SER A 49 4.07 7.05 -13.97
N GLU A 50 4.30 7.30 -15.23
CA GLU A 50 4.45 6.26 -16.27
C GLU A 50 5.71 5.43 -16.12
N UNK A 51 6.47 6.05 -15.72
CA UNK A 51 7.60 5.51 -15.46
C UNK A 51 7.54 4.54 -14.45
N ALA A 52 6.83 4.78 -13.68
CA ALA A 52 6.55 3.97 -12.51
C ALA A 52 5.59 2.78 -12.77
N SER A 53 5.20 2.53 -13.97
CA SER A 53 4.31 1.40 -14.37
C SER A 53 2.92 1.40 -13.72
N TRP A 54 2.35 2.57 -13.43
CA TRP A 54 0.96 2.64 -13.00
C TRP A 54 0.06 2.24 -14.17
N ARG A 55 -0.58 1.10 -14.09
CA ARG A 55 -1.57 0.70 -15.10
C ARG A 55 -2.83 1.57 -14.91
N LYS A 56 -2.95 2.60 -15.74
CA LYS A 56 -4.10 3.50 -15.77
C LYS A 56 -5.18 3.04 -16.74
N ARG A 57 -6.36 3.15 -16.30
CA ARG A 57 -7.48 3.39 -17.19
C ARG A 57 -8.05 4.79 -16.88
N UNK A 58 -7.41 5.78 -16.75
CA UNK A 58 -8.01 6.98 -16.60
C UNK A 58 -7.22 8.20 -16.45
N LYS A 59 -7.87 9.04 -15.91
CA LYS A 59 -7.33 10.39 -15.82
C LYS A 59 -6.36 10.52 -14.63
N PRO A 60 -5.27 11.31 -14.75
CA PRO A 60 -4.28 11.42 -13.68
C PRO A 60 -4.88 12.06 -12.42
N VAL A 61 -4.56 11.50 -11.28
CA VAL A 61 -4.89 12.05 -9.96
C VAL A 61 -3.66 12.78 -9.43
N ASP A 62 -3.85 13.94 -8.85
CA ASP A 62 -2.77 14.74 -8.28
C ASP A 62 -2.43 14.23 -6.88
N TYR A 63 -1.32 13.52 -6.77
CA TYR A 63 -0.72 13.16 -5.49
C TYR A 63 0.37 14.17 -5.15
N ARG A 64 0.23 14.89 -4.07
CA ARG A 64 1.28 15.85 -3.68
C ARG A 64 2.44 15.21 -2.93
N THR A 65 2.22 14.09 -2.26
CA THR A 65 3.31 13.32 -1.64
C THR A 65 2.90 11.86 -1.55
N VAL A 66 3.70 10.98 -2.14
CA VAL A 66 3.49 9.52 -2.09
C VAL A 66 4.79 8.87 -1.62
N LEU A 67 4.70 8.01 -0.64
CA LEU A 67 5.81 7.18 -0.18
C LEU A 67 5.49 5.73 -0.49
N CYS A 68 6.23 5.13 -1.42
CA CYS A 68 6.02 3.76 -1.89
C CYS A 68 7.29 2.94 -1.74
N ARG A 69 7.16 1.64 -1.55
CA ARG A 69 8.31 0.76 -1.41
C ARG A 69 8.76 0.12 -2.73
N LEU A 70 7.86 -0.47 -3.50
CA LEU A 70 8.23 -1.19 -4.74
C LEU A 70 7.64 -0.60 -6.02
N TRP A 71 6.61 0.21 -5.94
CA TRP A 71 6.08 1.04 -7.02
C TRP A 71 5.37 0.30 -8.17
N LYS A 72 5.41 -1.03 -8.25
CA LYS A 72 4.87 -1.80 -9.38
C LYS A 72 3.57 -2.56 -9.10
N GLN A 73 3.03 -2.45 -7.90
CA GLN A 73 1.95 -3.34 -7.45
C GLN A 73 0.58 -2.66 -7.35
N TYR A 74 0.41 -1.46 -7.94
CA TYR A 74 -0.85 -0.72 -7.84
C TYR A 74 -1.77 -0.97 -9.02
N LEU A 75 -3.04 -1.18 -8.73
CA LEU A 75 -4.11 -1.23 -9.72
C LEU A 75 -5.17 -0.19 -9.30
N PHE A 76 -5.06 1.02 -9.85
CA PHE A 76 -6.03 2.08 -9.62
C PHE A 76 -7.02 2.15 -10.78
N ARG A 77 -8.29 2.32 -10.46
CA ARG A 77 -9.32 2.62 -11.43
C ARG A 77 -9.60 4.14 -11.49
N GLU A 78 -10.68 4.50 -12.10
CA GLU A 78 -10.98 5.92 -12.33
C GLU A 78 -11.47 6.63 -11.06
N UNK A 79 -11.11 7.93 -11.02
CA UNK A 79 -11.64 8.79 -10.04
C UNK A 79 -11.09 8.62 -8.66
N LEU A 80 -9.98 8.08 -8.66
CA LEU A 80 -9.33 8.12 -7.35
C LEU A 80 -8.93 9.55 -7.02
N ARG A 81 -9.41 10.07 -5.91
CA ARG A 81 -9.02 11.38 -5.40
C ARG A 81 -8.25 11.20 -4.10
N SER A 82 -6.99 11.60 -4.11
CA SER A 82 -6.11 11.49 -2.97
C SER A 82 -5.61 12.87 -2.54
N LYS A 83 -5.34 13.01 -1.26
CA LYS A 83 -4.74 14.22 -0.69
C LYS A 83 -3.29 13.94 -0.28
N TYR A 84 -2.71 14.75 0.57
CA TYR A 84 -1.27 14.73 0.89
C TYR A 84 -0.83 13.52 1.70
N GLU A 85 0.43 13.11 1.52
CA GLU A 85 1.15 12.21 2.43
C GLU A 85 0.52 10.81 2.54
N LEU A 86 0.41 10.12 1.41
CA LEU A 86 0.02 8.71 1.39
C LEU A 86 1.24 7.82 1.57
N HIS A 87 1.11 6.78 2.38
CA HIS A 87 2.17 5.81 2.63
C HIS A 87 1.72 4.44 2.16
N PHE A 88 2.40 3.90 1.16
CA PHE A 88 2.12 2.56 0.64
C PHE A 88 3.32 1.64 0.88
N LEU A 89 3.13 0.59 1.68
CA LEU A 89 4.09 -0.48 1.81
C LEU A 89 3.63 -1.60 0.85
N ASP A 90 4.08 -1.50 -0.40
CA ASP A 90 3.50 -2.20 -1.55
C ASP A 90 4.31 -3.42 -1.98
N ASP A 91 4.67 -4.27 -1.04
CA ASP A 91 5.35 -5.55 -1.32
C ASP A 91 4.40 -6.52 -2.04
N ASN A 92 3.08 -6.32 -1.92
CA ASN A 92 2.07 -7.08 -2.65
C ASN A 92 1.06 -6.11 -3.29
N ILE A 93 0.06 -6.65 -3.97
CA ILE A 93 -0.93 -5.87 -4.73
C ILE A 93 -1.74 -4.97 -3.81
N ILE A 94 -1.86 -3.69 -4.18
CA ILE A 94 -2.87 -2.76 -3.65
C ILE A 94 -3.80 -2.45 -4.81
N ARG A 95 -5.06 -2.86 -4.69
CA ARG A 95 -6.10 -2.59 -5.70
C ARG A 95 -7.10 -1.61 -5.10
N ILE A 96 -7.38 -0.54 -5.83
CA ILE A 96 -8.36 0.47 -5.42
C ILE A 96 -9.35 0.66 -6.57
N GLY A 97 -10.62 0.53 -6.26
CA GLY A 97 -11.72 0.65 -7.20
C GLY A 97 -12.01 2.09 -7.62
N ASP A 98 -13.15 2.27 -8.29
CA ASP A 98 -13.55 3.56 -8.85
C ASP A 98 -14.10 4.50 -7.76
N ASN A 99 -13.96 5.83 -7.97
CA ASN A 99 -14.51 6.87 -7.10
C ASN A 99 -14.00 6.82 -5.65
N ALA A 100 -12.78 6.33 -5.42
CA ALA A 100 -12.23 6.32 -4.07
C ALA A 100 -11.74 7.71 -3.67
N LEU A 101 -12.04 8.11 -2.43
CA LEU A 101 -11.55 9.33 -1.80
C LEU A 101 -10.61 8.93 -0.67
N ILE A 102 -9.33 9.31 -0.75
CA ILE A 102 -8.34 8.99 0.28
C ILE A 102 -7.82 10.28 0.90
N ALA A 103 -8.05 10.45 2.19
CA ALA A 103 -7.66 11.65 2.92
C ALA A 103 -6.16 11.64 3.29
N PRO A 104 -5.60 12.76 3.80
CA PRO A 104 -4.16 12.83 4.12
C PRO A 104 -3.71 11.80 5.16
N ASN A 105 -2.44 11.41 5.06
CA ASN A 105 -1.76 10.51 6.02
C ASN A 105 -2.35 9.10 6.09
N VAL A 106 -3.09 8.67 5.08
CA VAL A 106 -3.56 7.28 5.02
C VAL A 106 -2.38 6.36 4.72
N GLN A 107 -2.34 5.23 5.40
CA GLN A 107 -1.27 4.24 5.29
C GLN A 107 -1.89 2.91 4.85
N ILE A 108 -1.35 2.29 3.81
CA ILE A 108 -1.82 0.99 3.30
C ILE A 108 -0.61 0.05 3.27
N TYR A 109 -0.69 -1.02 4.03
CA TYR A 109 0.41 -1.96 4.20
C TYR A 109 0.04 -3.33 3.63
N THR A 110 0.93 -3.89 2.84
CA THR A 110 0.77 -5.27 2.33
C THR A 110 1.81 -6.21 2.91
N ALA A 111 2.79 -5.70 3.67
CA ALA A 111 3.87 -6.51 4.24
C ALA A 111 3.79 -6.53 5.76
N PHE A 112 4.21 -7.65 6.34
CA PHE A 112 4.32 -7.83 7.79
C PHE A 112 5.40 -8.87 8.10
N HIS A 113 5.88 -8.85 9.32
CA HIS A 113 6.89 -9.81 9.77
C HIS A 113 6.27 -10.87 10.66
N PRO A 114 6.83 -12.09 10.67
CA PRO A 114 6.40 -13.10 11.65
C PRO A 114 6.51 -12.58 13.09
N THR A 115 5.51 -12.87 13.90
CA THR A 115 5.52 -12.46 15.31
C THR A 115 6.56 -13.24 16.11
N ASN A 116 6.80 -14.50 15.74
CA ASN A 116 7.85 -15.32 16.35
C ASN A 116 9.23 -14.79 15.93
N ALA A 117 10.11 -14.51 16.89
CA ALA A 117 11.41 -13.90 16.63
C ALA A 117 12.35 -14.82 15.82
N VAL A 118 12.32 -16.14 16.10
CA VAL A 118 13.15 -17.09 15.36
C VAL A 118 12.71 -17.18 13.90
N GLU A 119 11.40 -17.24 13.65
CA GLU A 119 10.87 -17.20 12.28
C GLU A 119 11.24 -15.90 11.57
N ARG A 120 11.28 -14.78 12.31
CA ARG A 120 11.54 -13.44 11.75
C ARG A 120 13.01 -13.23 11.38
N PHE A 121 13.94 -13.65 12.23
CA PHE A 121 15.38 -13.39 12.06
C PHE A 121 16.20 -14.63 11.73
N GLY A 122 15.65 -15.84 11.87
CA GLY A 122 16.40 -17.08 11.75
C GLY A 122 17.29 -17.33 12.96
N GLU A 123 18.12 -18.36 12.88
CA GLU A 123 19.12 -18.64 13.88
C GLU A 123 20.38 -17.77 13.62
N PRO A 124 21.13 -17.44 14.66
CA PRO A 124 22.38 -16.71 14.46
C PRO A 124 23.35 -17.50 13.56
N LYS A 125 24.00 -16.80 12.66
CA LYS A 125 25.08 -17.40 11.85
C LYS A 125 26.32 -17.66 12.73
N ALA A 126 27.28 -18.41 12.19
CA ALA A 126 28.52 -18.78 12.92
C ALA A 126 29.31 -17.54 13.38
N ASP A 127 29.17 -16.42 12.69
CA ASP A 127 29.84 -15.15 13.05
C ASP A 127 29.00 -14.30 14.02
N GLY A 128 27.88 -14.81 14.49
CA GLY A 128 26.99 -14.10 15.40
C GLY A 128 26.01 -13.12 14.73
N SER A 129 26.11 -12.96 13.41
CA SER A 129 25.15 -12.12 12.68
C SER A 129 23.84 -12.87 12.42
N PHE A 130 22.78 -12.13 12.06
CA PHE A 130 21.51 -12.69 11.65
C PHE A 130 21.27 -12.42 10.16
N GLU A 131 20.38 -13.19 9.55
CA GLU A 131 19.85 -12.84 8.24
C GLU A 131 19.05 -11.53 8.35
N PHE A 132 18.89 -10.83 7.23
CA PHE A 132 17.93 -9.75 7.17
C PHE A 132 16.53 -10.33 7.41
N CYS A 133 15.63 -9.54 7.98
CA CYS A 133 14.38 -10.10 8.50
C CYS A 133 13.50 -10.74 7.41
N LYS A 134 12.92 -11.88 7.74
CA LYS A 134 11.92 -12.54 6.88
C LYS A 134 10.61 -11.75 6.90
N THR A 135 9.93 -11.74 5.77
CA THR A 135 8.71 -10.98 5.57
C THR A 135 7.65 -11.85 4.92
N LYS A 136 6.39 -11.59 5.24
CA LYS A 136 5.22 -12.14 4.57
C LYS A 136 4.41 -10.99 3.97
N THR A 137 3.61 -11.28 2.96
CA THR A 137 2.74 -10.27 2.35
C THR A 137 1.33 -10.80 2.17
N ALA A 138 0.38 -9.88 2.09
CA ALA A 138 -0.97 -10.17 1.67
C ALA A 138 -1.53 -8.95 0.95
N PRO A 139 -2.31 -9.13 -0.14
CA PRO A 139 -2.83 -8.00 -0.90
C PRO A 139 -3.85 -7.19 -0.10
N VAL A 140 -4.02 -5.91 -0.44
CA VAL A 140 -5.11 -5.08 0.07
C VAL A 140 -6.02 -4.72 -1.10
N ILE A 141 -7.32 -4.95 -0.92
CA ILE A 141 -8.33 -4.70 -1.94
C ILE A 141 -9.32 -3.67 -1.39
N ILE A 142 -9.55 -2.61 -2.14
CA ILE A 142 -10.51 -1.55 -1.79
C ILE A 142 -11.49 -1.44 -2.96
N GLY A 143 -12.75 -1.54 -2.65
CA GLY A 143 -13.84 -1.52 -3.64
C GLY A 143 -14.14 -0.12 -4.19
N ASP A 144 -15.30 0.00 -4.82
CA ASP A 144 -15.75 1.24 -5.46
C ASP A 144 -16.46 2.14 -4.45
N ASN A 145 -16.42 3.48 -4.68
CA ASN A 145 -17.14 4.48 -3.89
C ASN A 145 -16.72 4.45 -2.41
N VAL A 146 -15.44 4.29 -2.13
CA VAL A 146 -14.92 4.19 -0.76
C VAL A 146 -14.33 5.54 -0.32
N TRP A 147 -14.66 5.98 0.89
CA TRP A 147 -14.01 7.14 1.52
C TRP A 147 -13.17 6.68 2.71
N ILE A 148 -11.87 6.94 2.65
CA ILE A 148 -10.94 6.62 3.75
C ILE A 148 -10.53 7.92 4.43
N GLY A 149 -10.89 8.07 5.69
CA GLY A 149 -10.58 9.23 6.52
C GLY A 149 -9.11 9.35 6.87
N GLY A 150 -8.67 10.59 7.13
CA GLY A 150 -7.26 10.92 7.35
C GLY A 150 -6.63 10.12 8.48
N GLY A 151 -5.38 9.71 8.28
CA GLY A 151 -4.63 8.96 9.27
C GLY A 151 -5.07 7.52 9.46
N ALA A 152 -5.99 7.02 8.63
CA ALA A 152 -6.39 5.60 8.73
C ALA A 152 -5.25 4.69 8.27
N ILE A 153 -5.16 3.51 8.90
CA ILE A 153 -4.15 2.49 8.60
C ILE A 153 -4.87 1.22 8.16
N ILE A 154 -4.55 0.74 6.96
CA ILE A 154 -5.13 -0.50 6.42
C ILE A 154 -4.05 -1.58 6.47
N LEU A 155 -4.33 -2.68 7.19
CA LEU A 155 -3.35 -3.73 7.41
C LEU A 155 -3.36 -4.78 6.28
N PRO A 156 -2.27 -5.57 6.16
CA PRO A 156 -2.13 -6.55 5.09
C PRO A 156 -3.28 -7.58 5.09
N GLY A 157 -3.75 -7.92 3.89
CA GLY A 157 -4.79 -8.92 3.68
C GLY A 157 -6.22 -8.40 3.77
N VAL A 158 -6.40 -7.12 4.10
CA VAL A 158 -7.74 -6.54 4.29
C VAL A 158 -8.42 -6.31 2.94
N THR A 159 -9.71 -6.70 2.87
CA THR A 159 -10.63 -6.30 1.82
C THR A 159 -11.65 -5.31 2.37
N ILE A 160 -11.74 -4.14 1.74
CA ILE A 160 -12.80 -3.14 2.02
C ILE A 160 -13.78 -3.19 0.86
N GLY A 161 -15.04 -3.43 1.15
CA GLY A 161 -16.10 -3.56 0.17
C GLY A 161 -16.46 -2.23 -0.51
N ASN A 162 -17.55 -2.24 -1.25
CA ASN A 162 -18.03 -1.08 -1.99
C ASN A 162 -18.89 -0.18 -1.10
N ASN A 163 -18.93 1.13 -1.43
CA ASN A 163 -19.78 2.10 -0.73
C ASN A 163 -19.49 2.13 0.79
N VAL A 164 -18.20 2.15 1.16
CA VAL A 164 -17.73 2.10 2.55
C VAL A 164 -17.13 3.45 2.96
N VAL A 165 -17.36 3.84 4.20
CA VAL A 165 -16.65 4.95 4.84
C VAL A 165 -15.80 4.41 5.98
N ILE A 166 -14.49 4.67 5.93
CA ILE A 166 -13.56 4.40 7.04
C ILE A 166 -13.28 5.73 7.75
N GLY A 167 -13.60 5.78 9.03
CA GLY A 167 -13.39 7.01 9.83
C GLY A 167 -11.91 7.34 10.02
N ALA A 168 -11.64 8.64 10.25
CA ALA A 168 -10.27 9.12 10.46
C ALA A 168 -9.62 8.43 11.67
N GLY A 169 -8.31 8.14 11.57
CA GLY A 169 -7.55 7.50 12.64
C GLY A 169 -7.86 6.03 12.87
N SER A 170 -8.66 5.41 12.00
CA SER A 170 -9.03 3.99 12.17
C SER A 170 -7.87 3.06 11.81
N VAL A 171 -7.79 1.93 12.51
CA VAL A 171 -6.84 0.85 12.16
C VAL A 171 -7.66 -0.37 11.71
N VAL A 172 -7.68 -0.58 10.38
CA VAL A 172 -8.49 -1.64 9.76
C VAL A 172 -7.69 -2.94 9.77
N THR A 173 -8.09 -3.86 10.64
CA THR A 173 -7.40 -5.12 10.90
C THR A 173 -8.14 -6.34 10.35
N LYS A 174 -9.34 -6.15 9.81
CA LYS A 174 -10.22 -7.22 9.28
C LYS A 174 -11.02 -6.64 8.11
N ASP A 175 -11.56 -7.52 7.30
CA ASP A 175 -12.39 -7.15 6.16
C ASP A 175 -13.60 -6.32 6.60
N ILE A 176 -13.97 -5.36 5.74
CA ILE A 176 -15.12 -4.48 5.95
C ILE A 176 -16.12 -4.78 4.83
N PRO A 177 -17.35 -5.17 5.15
CA PRO A 177 -18.34 -5.49 4.11
C PRO A 177 -18.84 -4.25 3.37
N ASP A 178 -19.59 -4.47 2.29
CA ASP A 178 -20.20 -3.40 1.50
C ASP A 178 -21.20 -2.56 2.34
N ASN A 179 -21.38 -1.29 1.94
CA ASN A 179 -22.46 -0.41 2.40
C ASN A 179 -22.44 -0.17 3.92
N VAL A 180 -21.24 0.10 4.47
CA VAL A 180 -21.13 0.37 5.92
C VAL A 180 -20.23 1.57 6.21
N ILE A 181 -20.37 2.07 7.43
CA ILE A 181 -19.45 3.04 8.04
C ILE A 181 -18.72 2.29 9.17
N ALA A 182 -17.38 2.31 9.12
CA ALA A 182 -16.55 1.64 10.09
C ALA A 182 -15.51 2.60 10.67
N VAL A 183 -15.27 2.53 11.97
CA VAL A 183 -14.37 3.49 12.65
C VAL A 183 -13.61 2.81 13.80
N GLY A 184 -12.53 3.43 14.23
CA GLY A 184 -11.86 3.13 15.49
C GLY A 184 -10.58 2.30 15.36
N ASN A 185 -9.95 2.03 16.49
CA ASN A 185 -8.74 1.21 16.61
C ASN A 185 -8.96 0.16 17.71
N PRO A 186 -9.18 -1.10 17.38
CA PRO A 186 -9.33 -1.63 16.01
C PRO A 186 -10.66 -1.20 15.37
N CYS A 187 -10.64 -1.04 14.04
CA CYS A 187 -11.81 -0.58 13.28
C CYS A 187 -12.98 -1.57 13.35
N ARG A 188 -14.18 -1.03 13.56
CA ARG A 188 -15.43 -1.81 13.63
C ARG A 188 -16.53 -1.11 12.86
N VAL A 189 -17.38 -1.89 12.24
CA VAL A 189 -18.63 -1.40 11.63
C VAL A 189 -19.51 -0.80 12.75
N ILE A 190 -19.99 0.42 12.52
CA ILE A 190 -20.86 1.11 13.48
C ILE A 190 -22.29 1.30 12.95
N LYS A 191 -22.46 1.33 11.63
CA LYS A 191 -23.80 1.45 11.02
C LYS A 191 -23.74 1.21 9.51
N GLU A 192 -24.92 1.02 8.92
CA GLU A 192 -25.09 0.99 7.47
C GLU A 192 -24.82 2.37 6.84
N ASN A 193 -24.29 2.36 5.63
CA ASN A 193 -24.08 3.53 4.78
C ASN A 193 -25.17 3.51 3.70
N LYS A 194 -26.26 4.25 3.92
CA LYS A 194 -27.43 4.30 3.03
C LYS A 194 -27.25 5.34 1.93
#